data_5fcfb23bbf3554cbd43e60530d553b53
#
_entry.id   5fcfb23bbf3554cbd43e60530d553b53
#
_cell.length_a   1.000
_cell.length_b   1.000
_cell.length_c   1.000
_cell.angle_alpha   90.00
_cell.angle_beta   90.00
_cell.angle_gamma   90.00
#
_symmetry.space_group_name_H-M   'P 1'
#
loop_
_entity.id
_entity.type
_entity.pdbx_description
1 polymer ?
#
loop_
_entity_poly.entity_id
_entity_poly.type
_entity_poly.pdbx_seq_one_letter_code
_entity_poly.pdbx_strand_id
1 'polypeptide(L)'
;MGKLGAMIDLARHLTRVSQRHVLNADEIAAIRALPDEVRIFPPRSTVIREGEVIDRSTLLLSGFMCRAKQLPNGKRHMAELHVSGDFIDLHSYTLKRLDHDIETLNSCQLAFVPHHRLQAMFEAFPRLARIYWFHTSLDAANHRHWVTSIAQAPALERIATLFCEMALRLEIVGLTREGSFDFPLTQTDLGDCLGLTPVHVNRVLKTLRERELAVFRNGRVDILDQAGLRDLAQFDPAYLYLEPEPL
;
A
#
# COMPACT_ATOMS: atom_id res chain seq x y z
N MET A 1 4.75 21.76 31.08
CA MET A 1 6.05 21.10 30.77
C MET A 1 5.75 20.07 29.69
N GLY A 2 6.06 20.44 28.42
CA GLY A 2 5.76 19.63 27.26
C GLY A 2 6.62 18.38 27.22
N LYS A 3 6.02 17.21 26.98
CA LYS A 3 6.74 16.02 26.56
C LYS A 3 7.47 16.37 25.27
N LEU A 4 8.81 16.34 25.27
CA LEU A 4 9.63 16.27 24.04
C LEU A 4 9.05 15.10 23.23
N GLY A 5 8.32 15.41 22.15
CA GLY A 5 7.73 14.40 21.30
C GLY A 5 8.86 13.55 20.72
N ALA A 6 8.82 12.25 20.96
CA ALA A 6 9.66 11.32 20.22
C ALA A 6 9.45 11.63 18.72
N MET A 7 10.56 11.85 18.01
CA MET A 7 10.54 12.17 16.59
C MET A 7 9.83 11.04 15.86
N ILE A 8 8.76 11.34 15.13
CA ILE A 8 7.97 10.35 14.38
C ILE A 8 8.89 9.72 13.34
N ASP A 9 8.97 8.39 13.35
CA ASP A 9 9.84 7.67 12.42
C ASP A 9 9.18 7.59 11.02
N LEU A 10 9.70 8.38 10.10
CA LEU A 10 9.29 8.40 8.70
C LEU A 10 10.29 7.68 7.78
N ALA A 11 11.20 6.88 8.31
CA ALA A 11 12.28 6.27 7.53
C ALA A 11 11.75 5.51 6.30
N ARG A 12 10.72 4.68 6.45
CA ARG A 12 10.14 3.90 5.33
C ARG A 12 9.50 4.79 4.28
N HIS A 13 8.80 5.85 4.70
CA HIS A 13 8.23 6.81 3.77
C HIS A 13 9.33 7.53 2.97
N LEU A 14 10.36 8.01 3.66
CA LEU A 14 11.51 8.65 3.00
C LEU A 14 12.22 7.67 2.06
N THR A 15 12.44 6.42 2.46
CA THR A 15 13.03 5.39 1.60
C THR A 15 12.19 5.19 0.33
N ARG A 16 10.86 5.10 0.47
CA ARG A 16 9.95 4.94 -0.69
C ARG A 16 10.01 6.14 -1.63
N VAL A 17 9.98 7.36 -1.12
CA VAL A 17 10.10 8.58 -1.93
C VAL A 17 11.47 8.65 -2.60
N SER A 18 12.54 8.31 -1.87
CA SER A 18 13.91 8.35 -2.36
C SER A 18 14.25 7.23 -3.35
N GLN A 19 13.40 6.21 -3.49
CA GLN A 19 13.57 5.18 -4.53
C GLN A 19 13.63 5.79 -5.94
N ARG A 20 12.86 6.84 -6.18
CA ARG A 20 12.76 7.52 -7.48
C ARG A 20 13.36 8.93 -7.47
N HIS A 21 13.28 9.63 -6.34
CA HIS A 21 13.59 11.07 -6.26
C HIS A 21 14.71 11.33 -5.26
N VAL A 22 15.78 12.00 -5.69
CA VAL A 22 16.83 12.47 -4.77
C VAL A 22 16.29 13.68 -3.99
N LEU A 23 16.15 13.53 -2.67
CA LEU A 23 15.72 14.59 -1.76
C LEU A 23 16.93 15.30 -1.14
N ASN A 24 16.86 16.63 -1.02
CA ASN A 24 17.85 17.41 -0.25
C ASN A 24 17.48 17.46 1.25
N ALA A 25 18.35 18.02 2.06
CA ALA A 25 18.18 18.07 3.52
C ALA A 25 16.95 18.89 3.96
N ASP A 26 16.64 19.99 3.26
CA ASP A 26 15.51 20.86 3.58
C ASP A 26 14.18 20.17 3.21
N GLU A 27 14.14 19.47 2.09
CA GLU A 27 12.98 18.66 1.67
C GLU A 27 12.71 17.52 2.65
N ILE A 28 13.77 16.82 3.11
CA ILE A 28 13.65 15.79 4.14
C ILE A 28 13.13 16.38 5.46
N ALA A 29 13.63 17.53 5.87
CA ALA A 29 13.17 18.21 7.07
C ALA A 29 11.71 18.65 6.96
N ALA A 30 11.28 19.17 5.80
CA ALA A 30 9.90 19.55 5.53
C ALA A 30 8.95 18.34 5.59
N ILE A 31 9.33 17.20 5.00
CA ILE A 31 8.55 15.95 5.06
C ILE A 31 8.42 15.48 6.52
N ARG A 32 9.52 15.52 7.30
CA ARG A 32 9.51 15.10 8.71
C ARG A 32 8.65 15.97 9.61
N ALA A 33 8.41 17.21 9.24
CA ALA A 33 7.57 18.15 9.96
C ALA A 33 6.05 18.00 9.67
N LEU A 34 5.67 17.18 8.68
CA LEU A 34 4.27 17.05 8.25
C LEU A 34 3.33 16.48 9.32
N PRO A 35 3.64 15.35 9.96
CA PRO A 35 2.72 14.75 10.91
C PRO A 35 2.59 15.58 12.20
N ASP A 36 1.41 15.62 12.78
CA ASP A 36 1.15 16.23 14.09
C ASP A 36 0.72 15.23 15.15
N GLU A 37 0.29 14.04 14.74
CA GLU A 37 -0.25 13.03 15.62
C GLU A 37 0.13 11.62 15.14
N VAL A 38 0.31 10.71 16.10
CA VAL A 38 0.47 9.28 15.84
C VAL A 38 -0.51 8.50 16.69
N ARG A 39 -1.22 7.54 16.08
CA ARG A 39 -2.14 6.62 16.78
C ARG A 39 -1.87 5.18 16.37
N ILE A 40 -2.20 4.27 17.29
CA ILE A 40 -2.21 2.83 17.03
C ILE A 40 -3.66 2.37 16.90
N PHE A 41 -3.93 1.63 15.84
CA PHE A 41 -5.24 1.03 15.58
C PHE A 41 -5.15 -0.49 15.67
N PRO A 42 -6.15 -1.14 16.29
CA PRO A 42 -6.19 -2.60 16.34
C PRO A 42 -6.46 -3.21 14.95
N PRO A 43 -6.25 -4.51 14.78
CA PRO A 43 -6.60 -5.20 13.54
C PRO A 43 -8.09 -5.05 13.18
N ARG A 44 -8.37 -5.02 11.86
CA ARG A 44 -9.75 -5.05 11.34
C ARG A 44 -10.61 -3.87 11.80
N SER A 45 -10.00 -2.69 11.90
CA SER A 45 -10.68 -1.45 12.28
C SER A 45 -10.86 -0.55 11.08
N THR A 46 -12.04 0.05 10.94
CA THR A 46 -12.27 1.15 9.99
C THR A 46 -11.69 2.42 10.58
N VAL A 47 -10.73 3.03 9.90
CA VAL A 47 -10.06 4.28 10.30
C VAL A 47 -10.80 5.49 9.72
N ILE A 48 -11.22 5.40 8.45
CA ILE A 48 -12.00 6.42 7.75
C ILE A 48 -13.16 5.72 7.05
N ARG A 49 -14.36 6.29 7.14
CA ARG A 49 -15.54 5.77 6.45
C ARG A 49 -15.78 6.48 5.13
N GLU A 50 -16.35 5.75 4.18
CA GLU A 50 -16.84 6.32 2.92
C GLU A 50 -17.74 7.54 3.19
N GLY A 51 -17.50 8.63 2.45
CA GLY A 51 -18.28 9.87 2.56
C GLY A 51 -17.91 10.79 3.73
N GLU A 52 -17.05 10.37 4.65
CA GLU A 52 -16.55 11.21 5.75
C GLU A 52 -15.76 12.42 5.21
N VAL A 53 -15.96 13.60 5.82
CA VAL A 53 -15.18 14.80 5.48
C VAL A 53 -13.84 14.74 6.18
N ILE A 54 -12.77 14.88 5.43
CA ILE A 54 -11.40 14.69 5.90
C ILE A 54 -10.61 15.99 5.76
N ASP A 55 -9.91 16.39 6.82
CA ASP A 55 -9.02 17.56 6.88
C ASP A 55 -7.54 17.20 7.04
N ARG A 56 -7.23 15.89 7.03
CA ARG A 56 -5.89 15.33 7.16
C ARG A 56 -5.71 14.10 6.28
N SER A 57 -4.47 13.83 5.88
CA SER A 57 -4.09 12.59 5.19
C SER A 57 -3.40 11.64 6.15
N THR A 58 -3.49 10.34 5.85
CA THR A 58 -3.00 9.26 6.71
C THR A 58 -1.76 8.61 6.10
N LEU A 59 -0.67 8.58 6.86
CA LEU A 59 0.59 7.90 6.52
C LEU A 59 0.74 6.64 7.37
N LEU A 60 0.93 5.49 6.72
CA LEU A 60 1.14 4.21 7.39
C LEU A 60 2.60 4.05 7.83
N LEU A 61 2.85 4.11 9.14
CA LEU A 61 4.19 3.91 9.71
C LEU A 61 4.54 2.43 9.86
N SER A 62 3.57 1.61 10.30
CA SER A 62 3.73 0.16 10.40
C SER A 62 2.40 -0.56 10.26
N GLY A 63 2.44 -1.79 9.74
CA GLY A 63 1.27 -2.63 9.50
C GLY A 63 0.87 -2.71 8.04
N PHE A 64 -0.36 -3.17 7.81
CA PHE A 64 -1.01 -3.30 6.50
C PHE A 64 -2.41 -2.73 6.56
N MET A 65 -2.79 -2.00 5.53
CA MET A 65 -4.12 -1.43 5.37
C MET A 65 -4.68 -1.70 3.98
N CYS A 66 -5.98 -1.49 3.83
CA CYS A 66 -6.63 -1.56 2.53
C CYS A 66 -7.64 -0.43 2.34
N ARG A 67 -7.92 -0.14 1.08
CA ARG A 67 -9.13 0.58 0.67
C ARG A 67 -10.19 -0.45 0.38
N ALA A 68 -11.33 -0.35 1.02
CA ALA A 68 -12.43 -1.31 0.89
C ALA A 68 -13.72 -0.61 0.47
N LYS A 69 -14.49 -1.28 -0.37
CA LYS A 69 -15.82 -0.83 -0.75
C LYS A 69 -16.86 -1.89 -0.41
N GLN A 70 -17.89 -1.47 0.33
CA GLN A 70 -19.03 -2.33 0.61
C GLN A 70 -20.00 -2.24 -0.56
N LEU A 71 -20.38 -3.40 -1.10
CA LEU A 71 -21.32 -3.47 -2.21
C LEU A 71 -22.77 -3.64 -1.69
N PRO A 72 -23.79 -3.19 -2.44
CA PRO A 72 -25.19 -3.30 -2.01
C PRO A 72 -25.66 -4.74 -1.73
N ASN A 73 -24.98 -5.74 -2.29
CA ASN A 73 -25.25 -7.17 -2.05
C ASN A 73 -24.57 -7.75 -0.80
N GLY A 74 -23.98 -6.88 0.04
CA GLY A 74 -23.25 -7.24 1.26
C GLY A 74 -21.85 -7.81 1.03
N LYS A 75 -21.37 -7.87 -0.21
CA LYS A 75 -19.98 -8.25 -0.50
C LYS A 75 -19.05 -7.05 -0.28
N ARG A 76 -17.84 -7.36 0.14
CA ARG A 76 -16.73 -6.42 0.25
C ARG A 76 -15.81 -6.58 -0.96
N HIS A 77 -15.29 -5.48 -1.45
CA HIS A 77 -14.20 -5.46 -2.41
C HIS A 77 -13.03 -4.67 -1.84
N MET A 78 -11.85 -5.25 -1.84
CA MET A 78 -10.61 -4.58 -1.43
C MET A 78 -9.93 -4.05 -2.69
N ALA A 79 -10.07 -2.76 -2.92
CA ALA A 79 -9.62 -2.12 -4.16
C ALA A 79 -8.10 -1.89 -4.19
N GLU A 80 -7.44 -1.81 -3.03
CA GLU A 80 -6.01 -1.56 -2.92
C GLU A 80 -5.46 -2.01 -1.57
N LEU A 81 -4.19 -2.45 -1.56
CA LEU A 81 -3.41 -2.77 -0.36
C LEU A 81 -2.31 -1.75 -0.15
N HIS A 82 -2.10 -1.38 1.11
CA HIS A 82 -1.07 -0.43 1.52
C HIS A 82 -0.10 -1.07 2.50
N VAL A 83 1.17 -0.74 2.31
CA VAL A 83 2.29 -1.21 3.14
C VAL A 83 2.95 -0.03 3.86
N SER A 84 3.75 -0.33 4.88
CA SER A 84 4.45 0.70 5.65
C SER A 84 5.24 1.65 4.75
N GLY A 85 5.07 2.95 4.95
CA GLY A 85 5.65 4.02 4.13
C GLY A 85 4.67 4.64 3.13
N ASP A 86 3.48 4.05 2.91
CA ASP A 86 2.47 4.60 2.01
C ASP A 86 1.65 5.71 2.68
N PHE A 87 1.32 6.76 1.93
CA PHE A 87 0.13 7.55 2.19
C PHE A 87 -1.09 6.78 1.70
N ILE A 88 -2.05 6.55 2.61
CA ILE A 88 -3.24 5.74 2.30
C ILE A 88 -4.25 6.55 1.48
N ASP A 89 -4.31 7.85 1.72
CA ASP A 89 -5.38 8.74 1.28
C ASP A 89 -4.86 10.12 0.87
N LEU A 90 -3.67 10.21 0.27
CA LEU A 90 -3.10 11.50 -0.14
C LEU A 90 -4.05 12.29 -1.07
N HIS A 91 -4.86 11.60 -1.88
CA HIS A 91 -5.89 12.18 -2.73
C HIS A 91 -7.01 12.87 -1.93
N SER A 92 -7.15 12.57 -0.63
CA SER A 92 -8.10 13.25 0.26
C SER A 92 -7.78 14.75 0.42
N TYR A 93 -6.51 15.14 0.21
CA TYR A 93 -6.10 16.54 0.21
C TYR A 93 -6.91 17.38 -0.80
N THR A 94 -7.27 16.80 -1.94
CA THR A 94 -8.06 17.47 -2.98
C THR A 94 -9.53 17.08 -2.95
N LEU A 95 -9.86 15.79 -2.78
CA LEU A 95 -11.24 15.29 -2.83
C LEU A 95 -12.06 15.63 -1.59
N LYS A 96 -11.43 15.79 -0.42
CA LYS A 96 -12.05 16.07 0.90
C LYS A 96 -13.02 15.01 1.41
N ARG A 97 -13.47 14.09 0.58
CA ARG A 97 -14.28 12.93 0.92
C ARG A 97 -13.80 11.74 0.12
N LEU A 98 -13.79 10.56 0.72
CA LEU A 98 -13.43 9.33 0.04
C LEU A 98 -14.69 8.58 -0.40
N ASP A 99 -14.59 7.88 -1.50
CA ASP A 99 -15.63 7.00 -2.03
C ASP A 99 -15.47 5.53 -1.59
N HIS A 100 -14.65 5.30 -0.53
CA HIS A 100 -14.31 4.00 0.02
C HIS A 100 -13.95 4.13 1.51
N ASP A 101 -14.03 3.00 2.22
CA ASP A 101 -13.51 2.88 3.58
C ASP A 101 -12.00 2.66 3.57
N ILE A 102 -11.32 3.12 4.63
CA ILE A 102 -9.92 2.79 4.92
C ILE A 102 -9.89 1.91 6.16
N GLU A 103 -9.32 0.70 6.02
CA GLU A 103 -9.34 -0.33 7.05
C GLU A 103 -7.95 -0.88 7.35
N THR A 104 -7.72 -1.22 8.62
CA THR A 104 -6.52 -1.94 9.04
C THR A 104 -6.67 -3.45 8.82
N LEU A 105 -5.62 -4.12 8.35
CA LEU A 105 -5.60 -5.58 8.22
C LEU A 105 -4.99 -6.27 9.43
N ASN A 106 -3.99 -5.64 10.02
CA ASN A 106 -3.37 -6.02 11.30
C ASN A 106 -3.26 -4.80 12.22
N SER A 107 -2.52 -4.89 13.32
CA SER A 107 -2.22 -3.71 14.15
C SER A 107 -1.39 -2.72 13.34
N CYS A 108 -1.88 -1.47 13.24
CA CYS A 108 -1.27 -0.41 12.45
C CYS A 108 -0.89 0.78 13.30
N GLN A 109 0.27 1.36 13.04
CA GLN A 109 0.67 2.66 13.56
C GLN A 109 0.53 3.68 12.43
N LEU A 110 -0.26 4.73 12.66
CA LEU A 110 -0.61 5.74 11.68
C LEU A 110 -0.13 7.12 12.13
N ALA A 111 0.45 7.87 11.22
CA ALA A 111 0.72 9.29 11.39
C ALA A 111 -0.29 10.11 10.61
N PHE A 112 -0.85 11.13 11.25
CA PHE A 112 -1.82 12.03 10.64
C PHE A 112 -1.15 13.31 10.21
N VAL A 113 -1.44 13.74 8.98
CA VAL A 113 -0.86 14.92 8.34
C VAL A 113 -1.99 15.89 7.99
N PRO A 114 -2.16 16.99 8.75
CA PRO A 114 -3.17 17.99 8.46
C PRO A 114 -3.01 18.59 7.06
N HIS A 115 -4.11 18.78 6.34
CA HIS A 115 -4.08 19.31 4.97
C HIS A 115 -3.45 20.70 4.87
N HIS A 116 -3.58 21.54 5.92
CA HIS A 116 -2.92 22.86 5.93
C HIS A 116 -1.38 22.75 6.00
N ARG A 117 -0.83 21.68 6.60
CA ARG A 117 0.62 21.43 6.60
C ARG A 117 1.11 20.94 5.24
N LEU A 118 0.33 20.08 4.56
CA LEU A 118 0.61 19.70 3.18
C LEU A 118 0.62 20.93 2.28
N GLN A 119 -0.39 21.81 2.41
CA GLN A 119 -0.47 23.05 1.66
C GLN A 119 0.75 23.93 1.86
N ALA A 120 1.10 24.22 3.12
CA ALA A 120 2.27 25.05 3.45
C ALA A 120 3.59 24.46 2.89
N MET A 121 3.75 23.12 2.97
CA MET A 121 4.90 22.45 2.38
C MET A 121 4.92 22.59 0.85
N PHE A 122 3.79 22.41 0.16
CA PHE A 122 3.71 22.52 -1.30
C PHE A 122 3.97 23.94 -1.81
N GLU A 123 3.55 24.95 -1.04
CA GLU A 123 3.84 26.36 -1.33
C GLU A 123 5.34 26.69 -1.14
N ALA A 124 5.95 26.17 -0.07
CA ALA A 124 7.38 26.39 0.23
C ALA A 124 8.32 25.56 -0.67
N PHE A 125 7.89 24.36 -1.08
CA PHE A 125 8.66 23.39 -1.86
C PHE A 125 7.87 22.88 -3.06
N PRO A 126 7.75 23.65 -4.16
CA PRO A 126 6.97 23.24 -5.35
C PRO A 126 7.42 21.91 -5.97
N ARG A 127 8.71 21.52 -5.78
CA ARG A 127 9.23 20.24 -6.22
C ARG A 127 8.61 19.09 -5.42
N LEU A 128 8.42 19.25 -4.11
CA LEU A 128 7.70 18.25 -3.29
C LEU A 128 6.24 18.11 -3.72
N ALA A 129 5.59 19.20 -4.11
CA ALA A 129 4.22 19.12 -4.65
C ALA A 129 4.16 18.20 -5.88
N ARG A 130 5.14 18.29 -6.80
CA ARG A 130 5.22 17.40 -7.98
C ARG A 130 5.51 15.95 -7.58
N ILE A 131 6.38 15.72 -6.61
CA ILE A 131 6.69 14.38 -6.08
C ILE A 131 5.43 13.74 -5.48
N TYR A 132 4.68 14.47 -4.67
CA TYR A 132 3.44 13.95 -4.07
C TYR A 132 2.31 13.79 -5.09
N TRP A 133 2.24 14.63 -6.10
CA TRP A 133 1.35 14.42 -7.25
C TRP A 133 1.71 13.15 -8.01
N PHE A 134 3.01 12.90 -8.24
CA PHE A 134 3.46 11.63 -8.80
C PHE A 134 2.96 10.43 -7.98
N HIS A 135 3.07 10.47 -6.65
CA HIS A 135 2.56 9.38 -5.80
C HIS A 135 1.04 9.15 -5.96
N THR A 136 0.26 10.22 -6.09
CA THR A 136 -1.19 10.11 -6.36
C THR A 136 -1.46 9.52 -7.75
N SER A 137 -0.63 9.87 -8.73
CA SER A 137 -0.73 9.32 -10.09
C SER A 137 -0.31 7.86 -10.15
N LEU A 138 0.68 7.46 -9.33
CA LEU A 138 1.11 6.08 -9.15
C LEU A 138 0.00 5.21 -8.55
N ASP A 139 -0.72 5.71 -7.55
CA ASP A 139 -1.93 5.07 -7.01
C ASP A 139 -2.91 4.72 -8.15
N ALA A 140 -3.20 5.70 -9.01
CA ALA A 140 -4.09 5.48 -10.15
C ALA A 140 -3.53 4.49 -11.19
N ALA A 141 -2.20 4.40 -11.35
CA ALA A 141 -1.56 3.41 -12.23
C ALA A 141 -1.70 2.00 -11.66
N ASN A 142 -1.43 1.82 -10.37
CA ASN A 142 -1.61 0.56 -9.66
C ASN A 142 -3.06 0.07 -9.78
N HIS A 143 -4.01 0.97 -9.56
CA HIS A 143 -5.44 0.65 -9.66
C HIS A 143 -5.82 0.17 -11.06
N ARG A 144 -5.35 0.84 -12.12
CA ARG A 144 -5.58 0.40 -13.51
C ARG A 144 -5.00 -0.99 -13.77
N HIS A 145 -3.79 -1.27 -13.25
CA HIS A 145 -3.19 -2.60 -13.37
C HIS A 145 -4.05 -3.67 -12.68
N TRP A 146 -4.51 -3.41 -11.44
CA TRP A 146 -5.38 -4.34 -10.71
C TRP A 146 -6.69 -4.59 -11.42
N VAL A 147 -7.37 -3.54 -11.90
CA VAL A 147 -8.62 -3.67 -12.68
C VAL A 147 -8.40 -4.53 -13.93
N THR A 148 -7.31 -4.30 -14.67
CA THR A 148 -6.97 -5.09 -15.86
C THR A 148 -6.71 -6.56 -15.49
N SER A 149 -5.93 -6.80 -14.44
CA SER A 149 -5.64 -8.14 -13.94
C SER A 149 -6.92 -8.89 -13.54
N ILE A 150 -7.81 -8.25 -12.77
CA ILE A 150 -9.09 -8.85 -12.36
C ILE A 150 -9.98 -9.17 -13.57
N ALA A 151 -9.97 -8.30 -14.57
CA ALA A 151 -10.85 -8.46 -15.75
C ALA A 151 -10.34 -9.53 -16.74
N GLN A 152 -9.03 -9.70 -16.88
CA GLN A 152 -8.45 -10.47 -18.00
C GLN A 152 -7.60 -11.68 -17.57
N ALA A 153 -6.90 -11.59 -16.42
CA ALA A 153 -5.96 -12.65 -16.05
C ALA A 153 -6.66 -13.87 -15.42
N PRO A 154 -6.16 -15.08 -15.66
CA PRO A 154 -6.55 -16.27 -14.91
C PRO A 154 -6.27 -16.14 -13.41
N ALA A 155 -7.05 -16.81 -12.57
CA ALA A 155 -6.93 -16.73 -11.11
C ALA A 155 -5.53 -17.06 -10.58
N LEU A 156 -4.82 -17.99 -11.22
CA LEU A 156 -3.46 -18.38 -10.84
C LEU A 156 -2.48 -17.22 -11.07
N GLU A 157 -2.57 -16.55 -12.19
CA GLU A 157 -1.76 -15.38 -12.53
C GLU A 157 -2.08 -14.20 -11.60
N ARG A 158 -3.37 -13.95 -11.26
CA ARG A 158 -3.75 -12.86 -10.33
C ARG A 158 -3.08 -12.98 -8.97
N ILE A 159 -3.10 -14.18 -8.37
CA ILE A 159 -2.46 -14.41 -7.06
C ILE A 159 -0.94 -14.32 -7.19
N ALA A 160 -0.35 -14.87 -8.25
CA ALA A 160 1.09 -14.77 -8.51
C ALA A 160 1.53 -13.31 -8.69
N THR A 161 0.80 -12.52 -9.48
CA THR A 161 1.03 -11.07 -9.66
C THR A 161 0.98 -10.31 -8.34
N LEU A 162 -0.04 -10.56 -7.51
CA LEU A 162 -0.17 -9.93 -6.21
C LEU A 162 1.03 -10.25 -5.30
N PHE A 163 1.49 -11.50 -5.29
CA PHE A 163 2.66 -11.89 -4.50
C PHE A 163 3.95 -11.25 -5.00
N CYS A 164 4.15 -11.18 -6.33
CA CYS A 164 5.29 -10.48 -6.92
C CYS A 164 5.29 -8.97 -6.60
N GLU A 165 4.12 -8.31 -6.72
CA GLU A 165 3.97 -6.89 -6.40
C GLU A 165 4.26 -6.62 -4.93
N MET A 166 3.64 -7.39 -4.02
CA MET A 166 3.85 -7.20 -2.58
C MET A 166 5.28 -7.47 -2.17
N ALA A 167 5.92 -8.52 -2.70
CA ALA A 167 7.33 -8.79 -2.45
C ALA A 167 8.21 -7.59 -2.79
N LEU A 168 8.01 -7.00 -3.98
CA LEU A 168 8.80 -5.87 -4.45
C LEU A 168 8.53 -4.60 -3.63
N ARG A 169 7.26 -4.28 -3.33
CA ARG A 169 6.89 -3.11 -2.51
C ARG A 169 7.43 -3.20 -1.09
N LEU A 170 7.43 -4.40 -0.50
CA LEU A 170 7.96 -4.65 0.84
C LEU A 170 9.48 -4.68 0.87
N GLU A 171 10.13 -5.16 -0.20
CA GLU A 171 11.59 -5.14 -0.35
C GLU A 171 12.13 -3.71 -0.31
N ILE A 172 11.50 -2.78 -1.02
CA ILE A 172 11.88 -1.35 -1.04
C ILE A 172 11.95 -0.75 0.36
N VAL A 173 11.04 -1.14 1.25
CA VAL A 173 10.98 -0.63 2.63
C VAL A 173 11.61 -1.55 3.67
N GLY A 174 12.36 -2.57 3.23
CA GLY A 174 13.13 -3.49 4.09
C GLY A 174 12.27 -4.44 4.92
N LEU A 175 11.12 -4.86 4.40
CA LEU A 175 10.16 -5.76 5.07
C LEU A 175 10.09 -7.17 4.45
N THR A 176 11.09 -7.54 3.66
CA THR A 176 11.28 -8.90 3.14
C THR A 176 12.51 -9.54 3.77
N ARG A 177 12.52 -10.84 3.87
CA ARG A 177 13.70 -11.63 4.27
C ARG A 177 13.75 -12.90 3.43
N GLU A 178 14.79 -13.07 2.60
CA GLU A 178 15.04 -14.28 1.80
C GLU A 178 13.80 -14.73 1.00
N GLY A 179 13.16 -13.80 0.28
CA GLY A 179 11.96 -14.08 -0.52
C GLY A 179 10.66 -14.23 0.29
N SER A 180 10.72 -14.08 1.62
CA SER A 180 9.57 -14.21 2.50
C SER A 180 9.14 -12.87 3.07
N PHE A 181 7.83 -12.70 3.32
CA PHE A 181 7.27 -11.51 3.94
C PHE A 181 5.97 -11.81 4.69
N ASP A 182 5.70 -11.00 5.72
CA ASP A 182 4.41 -11.02 6.40
C ASP A 182 3.34 -10.47 5.48
N PHE A 183 2.20 -11.15 5.43
CA PHE A 183 1.08 -10.79 4.58
C PHE A 183 -0.23 -11.12 5.31
N PRO A 184 -0.73 -10.23 6.18
CA PRO A 184 -1.77 -10.51 7.16
C PRO A 184 -3.19 -10.56 6.56
N LEU A 185 -3.30 -11.16 5.39
CA LEU A 185 -4.56 -11.43 4.71
C LEU A 185 -5.06 -12.83 5.03
N THR A 186 -6.37 -13.00 5.02
CA THR A 186 -7.02 -14.30 4.97
C THR A 186 -7.26 -14.73 3.52
N GLN A 187 -7.67 -15.98 3.30
CA GLN A 187 -8.09 -16.42 1.95
C GLN A 187 -9.36 -15.68 1.49
N THR A 188 -10.20 -15.25 2.41
CA THR A 188 -11.35 -14.39 2.10
C THR A 188 -10.89 -13.03 1.63
N ASP A 189 -9.93 -12.40 2.32
CA ASP A 189 -9.35 -11.12 1.89
C ASP A 189 -8.71 -11.22 0.49
N LEU A 190 -7.98 -12.31 0.21
CA LEU A 190 -7.46 -12.57 -1.14
C LEU A 190 -8.57 -12.66 -2.18
N GLY A 191 -9.69 -13.28 -1.82
CA GLY A 191 -10.89 -13.32 -2.66
C GLY A 191 -11.46 -11.93 -2.90
N ASP A 192 -11.58 -11.13 -1.86
CA ASP A 192 -12.09 -9.74 -1.92
C ASP A 192 -11.18 -8.83 -2.77
N CYS A 193 -9.85 -9.04 -2.72
CA CYS A 193 -8.90 -8.30 -3.56
C CYS A 193 -8.98 -8.69 -5.03
N LEU A 194 -9.16 -9.98 -5.33
CA LEU A 194 -8.90 -10.52 -6.66
C LEU A 194 -10.17 -10.99 -7.39
N GLY A 195 -11.36 -10.76 -6.79
CA GLY A 195 -12.63 -11.18 -7.36
C GLY A 195 -12.77 -12.71 -7.43
N LEU A 196 -12.27 -13.43 -6.41
CA LEU A 196 -12.28 -14.89 -6.35
C LEU A 196 -13.09 -15.37 -5.15
N THR A 197 -13.65 -16.57 -5.26
CA THR A 197 -14.23 -17.23 -4.09
C THR A 197 -13.14 -17.86 -3.21
N PRO A 198 -13.33 -18.00 -1.88
CA PRO A 198 -12.34 -18.65 -1.01
C PRO A 198 -11.97 -20.08 -1.47
N VAL A 199 -12.91 -20.83 -2.01
CA VAL A 199 -12.65 -22.17 -2.58
C VAL A 199 -11.69 -22.08 -3.78
N HIS A 200 -11.89 -21.09 -4.64
CA HIS A 200 -11.00 -20.86 -5.78
C HIS A 200 -9.62 -20.42 -5.33
N VAL A 201 -9.54 -19.48 -4.37
CA VAL A 201 -8.27 -19.06 -3.74
C VAL A 201 -7.52 -20.26 -3.19
N ASN A 202 -8.18 -21.11 -2.40
CA ASN A 202 -7.56 -22.31 -1.82
C ASN A 202 -6.97 -23.24 -2.89
N ARG A 203 -7.71 -23.49 -3.97
CA ARG A 203 -7.24 -24.32 -5.10
C ARG A 203 -6.00 -23.71 -5.76
N VAL A 204 -6.00 -22.40 -6.00
CA VAL A 204 -4.86 -21.69 -6.61
C VAL A 204 -3.62 -21.74 -5.69
N LEU A 205 -3.78 -21.46 -4.39
CA LEU A 205 -2.70 -21.54 -3.43
C LEU A 205 -2.10 -22.96 -3.33
N LYS A 206 -2.95 -24.00 -3.44
CA LYS A 206 -2.49 -25.39 -3.53
C LYS A 206 -1.64 -25.61 -4.78
N THR A 207 -2.09 -25.11 -5.94
CA THR A 207 -1.33 -25.22 -7.21
C THR A 207 0.01 -24.52 -7.14
N LEU A 208 0.09 -23.29 -6.56
CA LEU A 208 1.36 -22.57 -6.40
C LEU A 208 2.35 -23.37 -5.54
N ARG A 209 1.87 -23.98 -4.45
CA ARG A 209 2.69 -24.82 -3.59
C ARG A 209 3.14 -26.11 -4.28
N GLU A 210 2.25 -26.81 -4.99
CA GLU A 210 2.58 -28.06 -5.73
C GLU A 210 3.58 -27.80 -6.87
N ARG A 211 3.60 -26.60 -7.42
CA ARG A 211 4.60 -26.15 -8.41
C ARG A 211 5.87 -25.60 -7.78
N GLU A 212 5.99 -25.64 -6.46
CA GLU A 212 7.14 -25.10 -5.71
C GLU A 212 7.44 -23.62 -6.01
N LEU A 213 6.41 -22.81 -6.36
CA LEU A 213 6.59 -21.39 -6.69
C LEU A 213 6.44 -20.50 -5.45
N ALA A 214 5.37 -20.71 -4.67
CA ALA A 214 5.11 -19.95 -3.45
C ALA A 214 4.22 -20.70 -2.47
N VAL A 215 4.39 -20.39 -1.19
CA VAL A 215 3.54 -20.88 -0.08
C VAL A 215 2.93 -19.69 0.65
N PHE A 216 1.61 -19.70 0.81
CA PHE A 216 0.91 -18.76 1.68
C PHE A 216 0.34 -19.51 2.88
N ARG A 217 0.82 -19.19 4.07
CA ARG A 217 0.41 -19.84 5.32
C ARG A 217 0.53 -18.87 6.50
N ASN A 218 -0.46 -18.88 7.40
CA ASN A 218 -0.44 -18.14 8.67
C ASN A 218 -0.11 -16.65 8.50
N GLY A 219 -0.67 -15.99 7.46
CA GLY A 219 -0.41 -14.57 7.23
C GLY A 219 1.01 -14.26 6.73
N ARG A 220 1.66 -15.21 6.08
CA ARG A 220 3.00 -15.09 5.50
C ARG A 220 3.03 -15.68 4.10
N VAL A 221 3.78 -15.05 3.21
CA VAL A 221 4.14 -15.57 1.89
C VAL A 221 5.62 -15.94 1.91
N ASP A 222 5.93 -17.15 1.46
CA ASP A 222 7.28 -17.62 1.16
C ASP A 222 7.36 -17.88 -0.34
N ILE A 223 8.13 -17.08 -1.08
CA ILE A 223 8.41 -17.28 -2.51
C ILE A 223 9.56 -18.27 -2.62
N LEU A 224 9.29 -19.44 -3.18
CA LEU A 224 10.26 -20.53 -3.30
C LEU A 224 11.08 -20.44 -4.59
N ASP A 225 10.43 -20.00 -5.68
CA ASP A 225 11.05 -19.72 -6.97
C ASP A 225 10.57 -18.36 -7.49
N GLN A 226 11.40 -17.34 -7.33
CA GLN A 226 11.06 -15.98 -7.73
C GLN A 226 10.97 -15.82 -9.26
N ALA A 227 11.85 -16.49 -10.01
CA ALA A 227 11.86 -16.41 -11.46
C ALA A 227 10.62 -17.11 -12.03
N GLY A 228 10.36 -18.35 -11.61
CA GLY A 228 9.18 -19.10 -12.03
C GLY A 228 7.85 -18.45 -11.65
N LEU A 229 7.79 -17.78 -10.47
CA LEU A 229 6.60 -17.05 -10.07
C LEU A 229 6.36 -15.81 -10.95
N ARG A 230 7.43 -15.06 -11.30
CA ARG A 230 7.35 -13.91 -12.22
C ARG A 230 6.94 -14.33 -13.62
N ASP A 231 7.52 -15.41 -14.12
CA ASP A 231 7.17 -15.95 -15.44
C ASP A 231 5.71 -16.39 -15.49
N LEU A 232 5.24 -17.11 -14.47
CA LEU A 232 3.83 -17.51 -14.34
C LEU A 232 2.90 -16.30 -14.32
N ALA A 233 3.28 -15.26 -13.57
CA ALA A 233 2.50 -14.02 -13.43
C ALA A 233 2.60 -13.11 -14.67
N GLN A 234 3.51 -13.38 -15.60
CA GLN A 234 3.93 -12.43 -16.65
C GLN A 234 4.20 -11.04 -16.04
N PHE A 235 4.89 -11.01 -14.88
CA PHE A 235 5.00 -9.84 -14.05
C PHE A 235 5.99 -8.83 -14.61
N ASP A 236 5.47 -7.70 -15.09
CA ASP A 236 6.23 -6.53 -15.47
C ASP A 236 6.03 -5.42 -14.42
N PRO A 237 7.05 -5.05 -13.65
CA PRO A 237 6.96 -4.02 -12.62
C PRO A 237 6.90 -2.58 -13.16
N ALA A 238 6.90 -2.36 -14.47
CA ALA A 238 6.96 -1.02 -15.09
C ALA A 238 5.86 -0.07 -14.58
N TYR A 239 4.65 -0.60 -14.26
CA TYR A 239 3.56 0.20 -13.71
C TYR A 239 3.82 0.74 -12.29
N LEU A 240 4.83 0.23 -11.59
CA LEU A 240 5.24 0.70 -10.26
C LEU A 240 6.22 1.89 -10.36
N TYR A 241 6.70 2.23 -11.55
CA TYR A 241 7.57 3.39 -11.82
C TYR A 241 8.77 3.48 -10.85
N LEU A 242 9.48 2.38 -10.62
CA LEU A 242 10.55 2.30 -9.63
C LEU A 242 11.89 2.85 -10.12
N GLU A 243 12.07 3.04 -11.41
CA GLU A 243 13.31 3.56 -11.96
C GLU A 243 13.51 5.03 -11.56
N PRO A 244 14.74 5.42 -11.13
CA PRO A 244 15.05 6.80 -10.83
C PRO A 244 14.84 7.69 -12.06
N GLU A 245 14.07 8.76 -11.89
CA GLU A 245 13.92 9.81 -12.90
C GLU A 245 14.13 11.16 -12.24
N PRO A 246 15.00 12.03 -12.79
CA PRO A 246 15.12 13.41 -12.32
C PRO A 246 13.84 14.17 -12.64
N LEU A 247 13.29 14.85 -11.63
CA LEU A 247 12.21 15.83 -11.79
C LEU A 247 12.79 17.21 -11.99
#